data_4e93aec7e75af404b3f6daf920fa22ae
#
_entry.id   4e93aec7e75af404b3f6daf920fa22ae
#
_cell.length_a   1.000
_cell.length_b   1.000
_cell.length_c   1.000
_cell.angle_alpha   90.00
_cell.angle_beta   90.00
_cell.angle_gamma   90.00
#
_symmetry.space_group_name_H-M   'P 1'
#
loop_
_entity.id
_entity.type
_entity.pdbx_description
1 polymer ?
#
loop_
_entity_poly.entity_id
_entity_poly.type
_entity_poly.pdbx_seq_one_letter_code
_entity_poly.pdbx_strand_id
1 'polypeptide(L)'
;MSQAQPISASVRQQAIAWYSLTQSGDITAEQIRELVRWRQADSEHELAWQRMVGLPALLRNNAGVLRDPVARSALQQARYVSGDRRQVLKMLMGASLLGAIAWQNRESQWLQGGLADLSTETGERRRQVLDDGTELWLNTATAVDIDFNANERRILLRYGEINVLTGHDPFGRPLLVQTDDALMRPLGTRFTVRCGDGCPGTLLSVSSGRVAATLRHGRGQRVIDSGQRARLDSEGIVVSQPAVQDDAWIDGFVIAQATRLDELIDQLGRYRPGILRCDPRVAGLRVTGSYPLDDNERILALLESSLPVSIQRRTRYWVTVVPRAGA
;
A
#
# COMPACT_ATOMS: atom_id res chain seq x y z
N MET A 1 14.54 -23.24 -0.73
CA MET A 1 13.62 -22.15 -1.12
C MET A 1 12.21 -22.73 -1.01
N SER A 2 11.49 -22.40 0.06
CA SER A 2 10.16 -22.98 0.31
C SER A 2 9.17 -22.27 -0.59
N GLN A 3 8.52 -22.98 -1.50
CA GLN A 3 7.39 -22.46 -2.28
C GLN A 3 6.28 -22.08 -1.30
N ALA A 4 5.85 -20.83 -1.33
CA ALA A 4 4.72 -20.38 -0.53
C ALA A 4 3.46 -21.06 -1.07
N GLN A 5 2.91 -22.00 -0.32
CA GLN A 5 1.67 -22.70 -0.67
C GLN A 5 0.52 -21.68 -0.65
N PRO A 6 -0.25 -21.50 -1.73
CA PRO A 6 -1.34 -20.53 -1.78
C PRO A 6 -2.45 -20.91 -0.80
N ILE A 7 -3.01 -19.90 -0.12
CA ILE A 7 -4.11 -20.08 0.85
C ILE A 7 -5.40 -19.57 0.20
N SER A 8 -6.45 -20.40 0.21
CA SER A 8 -7.75 -20.04 -0.36
C SER A 8 -8.39 -18.83 0.33
N ALA A 9 -9.19 -18.06 -0.39
CA ALA A 9 -9.82 -16.85 0.14
C ALA A 9 -10.75 -17.14 1.34
N SER A 10 -11.44 -18.30 1.33
CA SER A 10 -12.31 -18.72 2.41
C SER A 10 -11.55 -19.04 3.69
N VAL A 11 -10.43 -19.74 3.60
CA VAL A 11 -9.58 -20.11 4.75
C VAL A 11 -8.93 -18.86 5.34
N ARG A 12 -8.51 -17.93 4.50
CA ARG A 12 -7.99 -16.63 4.97
C ARG A 12 -9.02 -15.83 5.78
N GLN A 13 -10.25 -15.73 5.27
CA GLN A 13 -11.34 -15.03 5.98
C GLN A 13 -11.64 -15.66 7.34
N GLN A 14 -11.62 -16.98 7.41
CA GLN A 14 -11.81 -17.71 8.67
C GLN A 14 -10.64 -17.48 9.64
N ALA A 15 -9.39 -17.50 9.16
CA ALA A 15 -8.21 -17.19 9.98
C ALA A 15 -8.26 -15.79 10.58
N ILE A 16 -8.69 -14.79 9.79
CA ILE A 16 -8.88 -13.39 10.28
C ILE A 16 -9.95 -13.35 11.36
N ALA A 17 -11.10 -14.00 11.14
CA ALA A 17 -12.19 -14.03 12.11
C ALA A 17 -11.75 -14.67 13.44
N TRP A 18 -11.05 -15.79 13.40
CA TRP A 18 -10.51 -16.47 14.58
C TRP A 18 -9.46 -15.61 15.29
N TYR A 19 -8.55 -14.98 14.54
CA TYR A 19 -7.53 -14.12 15.12
C TYR A 19 -8.16 -12.90 15.81
N SER A 20 -9.12 -12.22 15.17
CA SER A 20 -9.85 -11.10 15.76
C SER A 20 -10.56 -11.50 17.06
N LEU A 21 -11.18 -12.68 17.07
CA LEU A 21 -11.85 -13.21 18.27
C LEU A 21 -10.85 -13.51 19.41
N THR A 22 -9.64 -13.99 19.11
CA THR A 22 -8.61 -14.20 20.13
C THR A 22 -8.03 -12.91 20.69
N GLN A 23 -8.08 -11.81 19.94
CA GLN A 23 -7.59 -10.50 20.38
C GLN A 23 -8.63 -9.68 21.15
N SER A 24 -9.93 -9.96 21.01
CA SER A 24 -11.00 -9.26 21.73
C SER A 24 -10.99 -9.48 23.25
N GLY A 25 -10.32 -10.53 23.71
CA GLY A 25 -10.27 -10.90 25.12
C GLY A 25 -11.51 -11.63 25.64
N ASP A 26 -12.58 -11.75 24.83
CA ASP A 26 -13.86 -12.35 25.20
C ASP A 26 -14.05 -13.76 24.67
N ILE A 27 -12.97 -14.42 24.23
CA ILE A 27 -13.04 -15.76 23.65
C ILE A 27 -13.42 -16.82 24.71
N THR A 28 -14.48 -17.59 24.44
CA THR A 28 -14.95 -18.64 25.34
C THR A 28 -14.14 -19.93 25.22
N ALA A 29 -14.19 -20.78 26.26
CA ALA A 29 -13.54 -22.11 26.23
C ALA A 29 -14.07 -23.03 25.11
N GLU A 30 -15.32 -22.82 24.67
CA GLU A 30 -15.92 -23.54 23.55
C GLU A 30 -15.35 -23.08 22.21
N GLN A 31 -15.24 -21.78 21.99
CA GLN A 31 -14.63 -21.18 20.82
C GLN A 31 -13.14 -21.53 20.69
N ILE A 32 -12.41 -21.65 21.80
CA ILE A 32 -11.03 -22.15 21.78
C ILE A 32 -10.97 -23.60 21.25
N ARG A 33 -11.89 -24.46 21.68
CA ARG A 33 -11.97 -25.84 21.18
C ARG A 33 -12.34 -25.90 19.69
N GLU A 34 -13.19 -25.00 19.23
CA GLU A 34 -13.53 -24.88 17.81
C GLU A 34 -12.36 -24.38 16.97
N LEU A 35 -11.61 -23.38 17.44
CA LEU A 35 -10.39 -22.92 16.80
C LEU A 35 -9.36 -24.04 16.67
N VAL A 36 -9.16 -24.85 17.72
CA VAL A 36 -8.21 -25.98 17.67
C VAL A 36 -8.67 -27.02 16.64
N ARG A 37 -9.98 -27.35 16.61
CA ARG A 37 -10.53 -28.26 15.60
C ARG A 37 -10.39 -27.72 14.18
N TRP A 38 -10.65 -26.42 13.99
CA TRP A 38 -10.49 -25.75 12.69
C TRP A 38 -9.04 -25.80 12.21
N ARG A 39 -8.06 -25.53 13.06
CA ARG A 39 -6.63 -25.63 12.74
C ARG A 39 -6.19 -27.04 12.36
N GLN A 40 -6.77 -28.07 12.99
CA GLN A 40 -6.44 -29.47 12.76
C GLN A 40 -7.17 -30.08 11.56
N ALA A 41 -8.18 -29.41 11.01
CA ALA A 41 -9.01 -29.92 9.93
C ALA A 41 -8.27 -29.98 8.58
N ASP A 42 -7.34 -29.05 8.33
CA ASP A 42 -6.56 -28.98 7.09
C ASP A 42 -5.21 -28.32 7.35
N SER A 43 -4.17 -28.75 6.62
CA SER A 43 -2.83 -28.14 6.64
C SER A 43 -2.84 -26.68 6.18
N GLU A 44 -3.75 -26.31 5.28
CA GLU A 44 -3.97 -24.94 4.82
C GLU A 44 -4.47 -24.03 5.94
N HIS A 45 -5.35 -24.52 6.83
CA HIS A 45 -5.84 -23.80 8.00
C HIS A 45 -4.73 -23.52 9.01
N GLU A 46 -3.88 -24.51 9.27
CA GLU A 46 -2.72 -24.34 10.16
C GLU A 46 -1.72 -23.35 9.58
N LEU A 47 -1.45 -23.42 8.27
CA LEU A 47 -0.57 -22.49 7.58
C LEU A 47 -1.11 -21.04 7.65
N ALA A 48 -2.42 -20.86 7.42
CA ALA A 48 -3.08 -19.57 7.56
C ALA A 48 -2.96 -19.03 9.00
N TRP A 49 -3.19 -19.89 9.99
CA TRP A 49 -3.06 -19.52 11.39
C TRP A 49 -1.63 -19.12 11.79
N GLN A 50 -0.63 -19.88 11.35
CA GLN A 50 0.79 -19.59 11.63
C GLN A 50 1.22 -18.26 11.01
N ARG A 51 0.78 -17.93 9.79
CA ARG A 51 1.02 -16.62 9.16
C ARG A 51 0.39 -15.49 9.98
N MET A 52 -0.83 -15.69 10.52
CA MET A 52 -1.51 -14.70 11.38
C MET A 52 -0.80 -14.49 12.71
N VAL A 53 -0.40 -15.55 13.41
CA VAL A 53 0.23 -15.46 14.74
C VAL A 53 1.69 -15.02 14.65
N GLY A 54 2.37 -15.25 13.53
CA GLY A 54 3.74 -14.78 13.28
C GLY A 54 3.86 -13.25 13.14
N LEU A 55 2.78 -12.58 12.73
CA LEU A 55 2.69 -11.11 12.58
C LEU A 55 3.08 -10.31 13.84
N PRO A 56 2.61 -10.64 15.08
CA PRO A 56 2.99 -9.88 16.28
C PRO A 56 4.47 -9.99 16.65
N ALA A 57 5.18 -11.04 16.24
CA ALA A 57 6.61 -11.18 16.50
C ALA A 57 7.43 -10.23 15.62
N LEU A 58 7.02 -10.03 14.37
CA LEU A 58 7.59 -9.03 13.47
C LEU A 58 7.29 -7.60 13.95
N LEU A 59 6.10 -7.37 14.53
CA LEU A 59 5.70 -6.08 15.10
C LEU A 59 6.47 -5.72 16.38
N ARG A 60 6.86 -6.68 17.22
CA ARG A 60 7.70 -6.44 18.41
C ARG A 60 9.11 -6.00 18.06
N ASN A 61 9.66 -6.43 16.95
CA ASN A 61 10.98 -5.98 16.47
C ASN A 61 10.92 -4.53 15.94
N ASN A 62 9.75 -4.05 15.48
CA ASN A 62 9.53 -2.67 15.05
C ASN A 62 8.94 -1.77 16.14
N ALA A 63 8.63 -2.29 17.33
CA ALA A 63 8.10 -1.53 18.49
C ALA A 63 9.14 -0.64 19.18
N GLY A 64 10.27 -0.35 18.55
CA GLY A 64 11.21 0.70 18.97
C GLY A 64 10.57 2.09 19.10
N VAL A 65 9.41 2.31 18.48
CA VAL A 65 8.63 3.57 18.54
C VAL A 65 8.08 3.87 19.95
N LEU A 66 7.79 2.85 20.78
CA LEU A 66 7.29 3.05 22.15
C LEU A 66 8.40 3.25 23.18
N ARG A 67 9.66 3.15 22.79
CA ARG A 67 10.84 3.38 23.66
C ARG A 67 11.45 4.77 23.51
N ASP A 68 10.89 5.64 22.67
CA ASP A 68 11.40 6.99 22.43
C ASP A 68 11.22 7.86 23.69
N PRO A 69 12.29 8.41 24.28
CA PRO A 69 12.20 9.32 25.43
C PRO A 69 11.37 10.58 25.14
N VAL A 70 11.25 10.99 23.87
CA VAL A 70 10.48 12.17 23.43
C VAL A 70 8.98 11.93 23.59
N ALA A 71 8.49 10.72 23.34
CA ALA A 71 7.07 10.39 23.57
C ALA A 71 6.71 10.42 25.07
N ARG A 72 7.66 10.08 25.95
CA ARG A 72 7.47 10.17 27.41
C ARG A 72 7.52 11.61 27.92
N SER A 73 8.38 12.45 27.36
CA SER A 73 8.47 13.87 27.74
C SER A 73 7.23 14.65 27.31
N ALA A 74 6.64 14.35 26.15
CA ALA A 74 5.38 14.94 25.69
C ALA A 74 4.20 14.59 26.61
N LEU A 75 4.14 13.36 27.12
CA LEU A 75 3.14 12.93 28.10
C LEU A 75 3.35 13.57 29.49
N GLN A 76 4.58 13.90 29.88
CA GLN A 76 4.87 14.59 31.14
C GLN A 76 4.60 16.09 31.06
N GLN A 77 4.83 16.71 29.90
CA GLN A 77 4.55 18.14 29.67
C GLN A 77 3.05 18.43 29.59
N ALA A 78 2.22 17.48 29.15
CA ALA A 78 0.75 17.59 29.15
C ALA A 78 0.15 17.66 30.57
N ARG A 79 0.90 17.35 31.62
CA ARG A 79 0.45 17.43 33.03
C ARG A 79 0.54 18.83 33.63
N TYR A 80 1.15 19.81 32.95
CA TYR A 80 1.42 21.13 33.55
C TYR A 80 0.63 22.29 32.93
N VAL A 81 -0.31 22.03 32.01
CA VAL A 81 -1.18 23.09 31.46
C VAL A 81 -2.52 23.08 32.18
N SER A 82 -2.60 23.90 33.21
CA SER A 82 -3.88 24.25 33.89
C SER A 82 -4.61 25.30 33.04
N GLY A 83 -5.50 24.85 32.19
CA GLY A 83 -6.39 25.70 31.41
C GLY A 83 -7.36 24.89 30.58
N ASP A 84 -8.63 24.93 30.97
CA ASP A 84 -9.79 24.39 30.26
C ASP A 84 -9.76 22.89 29.93
N ARG A 85 -9.91 22.08 31.00
CA ARG A 85 -9.97 20.62 30.95
C ARG A 85 -10.94 20.06 29.88
N ARG A 86 -11.99 20.80 29.52
CA ARG A 86 -12.97 20.39 28.51
C ARG A 86 -12.44 20.50 27.07
N GLN A 87 -11.60 21.49 26.75
CA GLN A 87 -11.01 21.61 25.41
C GLN A 87 -9.90 20.59 25.21
N VAL A 88 -9.05 20.38 26.19
CA VAL A 88 -7.99 19.36 26.15
C VAL A 88 -8.60 17.94 26.04
N LEU A 89 -9.70 17.67 26.77
CA LEU A 89 -10.40 16.37 26.67
C LEU A 89 -11.06 16.17 25.32
N LYS A 90 -11.63 17.22 24.71
CA LYS A 90 -12.20 17.17 23.35
C LYS A 90 -11.11 17.00 22.27
N MET A 91 -9.95 17.64 22.42
CA MET A 91 -8.82 17.44 21.51
C MET A 91 -8.20 16.04 21.66
N LEU A 92 -8.09 15.52 22.87
CA LEU A 92 -7.60 14.16 23.12
C LEU A 92 -8.61 13.10 22.61
N MET A 93 -9.91 13.29 22.80
CA MET A 93 -10.93 12.41 22.22
C MET A 93 -10.98 12.50 20.68
N GLY A 94 -10.84 13.69 20.10
CA GLY A 94 -10.74 13.85 18.65
C GLY A 94 -9.48 13.21 18.07
N ALA A 95 -8.32 13.38 18.71
CA ALA A 95 -7.06 12.76 18.31
C ALA A 95 -7.07 11.24 18.49
N SER A 96 -7.71 10.73 19.55
CA SER A 96 -7.85 9.28 19.77
C SER A 96 -8.83 8.64 18.78
N LEU A 97 -9.91 9.33 18.40
CA LEU A 97 -10.86 8.82 17.40
C LEU A 97 -10.23 8.79 16.00
N LEU A 98 -9.52 9.85 15.60
CA LEU A 98 -8.79 9.89 14.34
C LEU A 98 -7.61 8.89 14.33
N GLY A 99 -6.94 8.72 15.47
CA GLY A 99 -5.91 7.71 15.66
C GLY A 99 -6.48 6.28 15.58
N ALA A 100 -7.65 6.03 16.14
CA ALA A 100 -8.32 4.73 16.08
C ALA A 100 -8.80 4.39 14.65
N ILE A 101 -9.35 5.37 13.91
CA ILE A 101 -9.77 5.18 12.51
C ILE A 101 -8.54 4.94 11.61
N ALA A 102 -7.46 5.71 11.79
CA ALA A 102 -6.21 5.50 11.07
C ALA A 102 -5.54 4.16 11.45
N TRP A 103 -5.65 3.76 12.72
CA TRP A 103 -5.15 2.48 13.22
C TRP A 103 -5.98 1.31 12.67
N GLN A 104 -7.31 1.41 12.67
CA GLN A 104 -8.21 0.37 12.16
C GLN A 104 -8.03 0.14 10.65
N ASN A 105 -7.81 1.20 9.87
CA ASN A 105 -7.47 1.09 8.45
C ASN A 105 -6.07 0.47 8.23
N ARG A 106 -5.12 0.78 9.11
CA ARG A 106 -3.77 0.23 9.07
C ARG A 106 -3.74 -1.25 9.45
N GLU A 107 -4.48 -1.64 10.50
CA GLU A 107 -4.59 -3.06 10.89
C GLU A 107 -5.21 -3.92 9.78
N SER A 108 -6.21 -3.42 9.05
CA SER A 108 -6.80 -4.17 7.94
C SER A 108 -5.79 -4.42 6.80
N GLN A 109 -4.98 -3.44 6.45
CA GLN A 109 -3.93 -3.59 5.43
C GLN A 109 -2.81 -4.54 5.89
N TRP A 110 -2.35 -4.43 7.14
CA TRP A 110 -1.32 -5.32 7.70
C TRP A 110 -1.80 -6.77 7.78
N LEU A 111 -3.04 -7.00 8.19
CA LEU A 111 -3.66 -8.33 8.23
C LEU A 111 -3.80 -8.91 6.82
N GLN A 112 -4.18 -8.11 5.86
CA GLN A 112 -4.29 -8.52 4.45
C GLN A 112 -2.91 -8.84 3.84
N GLY A 113 -1.87 -8.06 4.17
CA GLY A 113 -0.50 -8.29 3.70
C GLY A 113 0.13 -9.58 4.26
N GLY A 114 -0.12 -9.88 5.54
CA GLY A 114 0.40 -11.09 6.18
C GLY A 114 -0.20 -12.41 5.68
N LEU A 115 -1.35 -12.35 5.01
CA LEU A 115 -2.04 -13.48 4.40
C LEU A 115 -1.93 -13.51 2.87
N ALA A 116 -1.32 -12.50 2.26
CA ALA A 116 -1.09 -12.46 0.83
C ALA A 116 -0.01 -13.47 0.42
N ASP A 117 -0.12 -14.03 -0.78
CA ASP A 117 0.87 -14.96 -1.32
C ASP A 117 2.21 -14.26 -1.56
N LEU A 118 2.16 -13.01 -2.00
CA LEU A 118 3.31 -12.13 -2.20
C LEU A 118 3.06 -10.77 -1.53
N SER A 119 4.05 -10.27 -0.79
CA SER A 119 3.97 -8.94 -0.20
C SER A 119 5.34 -8.27 -0.14
N THR A 120 5.33 -6.93 -0.06
CA THR A 120 6.49 -6.07 0.17
C THR A 120 6.25 -5.14 1.34
N GLU A 121 7.30 -4.83 2.08
CA GLU A 121 7.29 -3.82 3.14
C GLU A 121 7.42 -2.40 2.58
N THR A 122 7.26 -1.39 3.45
CA THR A 122 7.47 0.02 3.07
C THR A 122 8.94 0.23 2.65
N GLY A 123 9.14 0.73 1.44
CA GLY A 123 10.44 0.94 0.81
C GLY A 123 10.99 -0.29 0.07
N GLU A 124 10.43 -1.47 0.27
CA GLU A 124 10.83 -2.69 -0.42
C GLU A 124 10.22 -2.72 -1.82
N ARG A 125 11.01 -3.22 -2.79
CA ARG A 125 10.59 -3.53 -4.15
C ARG A 125 11.04 -4.94 -4.50
N ARG A 126 10.18 -5.72 -5.15
CA ARG A 126 10.47 -7.13 -5.43
C ARG A 126 10.02 -7.52 -6.83
N ARG A 127 10.87 -8.27 -7.54
CA ARG A 127 10.51 -8.93 -8.80
C ARG A 127 10.24 -10.40 -8.53
N GLN A 128 9.16 -10.91 -9.12
CA GLN A 128 8.77 -12.31 -9.09
C GLN A 128 8.42 -12.77 -10.51
N VAL A 129 8.92 -13.93 -10.92
CA VAL A 129 8.47 -14.61 -12.14
C VAL A 129 7.48 -15.68 -11.70
N LEU A 130 6.29 -15.68 -12.28
CA LEU A 130 5.23 -16.64 -12.01
C LEU A 130 5.40 -17.89 -12.89
N ASP A 131 4.66 -18.97 -12.58
CA ASP A 131 4.79 -20.28 -13.23
C ASP A 131 4.47 -20.26 -14.74
N ASP A 132 3.69 -19.26 -15.19
CA ASP A 132 3.35 -19.03 -16.61
C ASP A 132 4.35 -18.14 -17.36
N GLY A 133 5.45 -17.76 -16.70
CA GLY A 133 6.44 -16.81 -17.23
C GLY A 133 6.02 -15.35 -17.16
N THR A 134 4.87 -15.02 -16.55
CA THR A 134 4.49 -13.62 -16.25
C THR A 134 5.50 -13.03 -15.28
N GLU A 135 6.05 -11.88 -15.60
CA GLU A 135 6.91 -11.13 -14.70
C GLU A 135 6.07 -10.11 -13.91
N LEU A 136 6.18 -10.19 -12.61
CA LEU A 136 5.47 -9.34 -11.66
C LEU A 136 6.48 -8.56 -10.83
N TRP A 137 6.44 -7.23 -10.91
CA TRP A 137 7.16 -6.35 -10.00
C TRP A 137 6.18 -5.81 -8.96
N LEU A 138 6.51 -5.98 -7.69
CA LEU A 138 5.78 -5.41 -6.56
C LEU A 138 6.52 -4.15 -6.10
N ASN A 139 5.80 -3.05 -5.99
CA ASN A 139 6.32 -1.80 -5.45
C ASN A 139 6.22 -1.79 -3.91
N THR A 140 6.60 -0.69 -3.29
CA THR A 140 6.52 -0.48 -1.83
C THR A 140 5.13 -0.79 -1.28
N ALA A 141 5.06 -1.41 -0.08
CA ALA A 141 3.84 -1.67 0.67
C ALA A 141 2.73 -2.27 -0.22
N THR A 142 3.01 -3.42 -0.85
CA THR A 142 2.12 -4.08 -1.81
C THR A 142 1.76 -5.48 -1.33
N ALA A 143 0.52 -5.91 -1.55
CA ALA A 143 0.04 -7.25 -1.24
C ALA A 143 -0.78 -7.83 -2.41
N VAL A 144 -0.43 -9.05 -2.81
CA VAL A 144 -0.96 -9.73 -3.99
C VAL A 144 -1.24 -11.20 -3.68
N ASP A 145 -2.38 -11.70 -4.17
CA ASP A 145 -2.65 -13.14 -4.25
C ASP A 145 -2.58 -13.63 -5.69
N ILE A 146 -2.16 -14.87 -5.85
CA ILE A 146 -2.04 -15.55 -7.14
C ILE A 146 -2.99 -16.74 -7.15
N ASP A 147 -4.01 -16.70 -8.01
CA ASP A 147 -4.98 -17.78 -8.20
C ASP A 147 -4.95 -18.22 -9.68
N PHE A 148 -4.10 -19.19 -9.97
CA PHE A 148 -4.00 -19.82 -11.28
C PHE A 148 -4.70 -21.18 -11.27
N ASN A 149 -5.72 -21.32 -12.08
CA ASN A 149 -6.51 -22.55 -12.19
C ASN A 149 -6.62 -23.03 -13.64
N ALA A 150 -7.44 -24.06 -13.88
CA ALA A 150 -7.59 -24.65 -15.21
C ALA A 150 -8.20 -23.70 -16.26
N ASN A 151 -8.94 -22.67 -15.84
CA ASN A 151 -9.72 -21.80 -16.73
C ASN A 151 -9.09 -20.42 -16.92
N GLU A 152 -8.41 -19.92 -15.90
CA GLU A 152 -7.86 -18.55 -15.88
C GLU A 152 -6.61 -18.45 -15.01
N ARG A 153 -5.86 -17.38 -15.21
CA ARG A 153 -4.73 -16.96 -14.38
C ARG A 153 -5.11 -15.64 -13.74
N ARG A 154 -5.34 -15.62 -12.42
CA ARG A 154 -5.79 -14.42 -11.72
C ARG A 154 -4.74 -13.91 -10.77
N ILE A 155 -4.45 -12.61 -10.85
CA ILE A 155 -3.64 -11.83 -9.91
C ILE A 155 -4.61 -10.90 -9.18
N LEU A 156 -4.75 -11.03 -7.87
CA LEU A 156 -5.57 -10.16 -7.04
C LEU A 156 -4.66 -9.17 -6.32
N LEU A 157 -4.66 -7.91 -6.75
CA LEU A 157 -4.01 -6.81 -6.05
C LEU A 157 -4.92 -6.32 -4.92
N ARG A 158 -4.53 -6.59 -3.67
CA ARG A 158 -5.29 -6.16 -2.48
C ARG A 158 -5.06 -4.70 -2.18
N TYR A 159 -3.80 -4.27 -2.18
CA TYR A 159 -3.37 -2.88 -2.06
C TYR A 159 -1.94 -2.74 -2.59
N GLY A 160 -1.52 -1.49 -2.81
CA GLY A 160 -0.19 -1.16 -3.30
C GLY A 160 -0.14 -0.99 -4.81
N GLU A 161 0.97 -1.38 -5.42
CA GLU A 161 1.23 -1.15 -6.84
C GLU A 161 2.06 -2.28 -7.43
N ILE A 162 1.61 -2.79 -8.56
CA ILE A 162 2.31 -3.82 -9.33
C ILE A 162 2.54 -3.36 -10.78
N ASN A 163 3.65 -3.78 -11.38
CA ASN A 163 3.83 -3.79 -12.82
C ASN A 163 3.82 -5.24 -13.30
N VAL A 164 3.10 -5.49 -14.38
CA VAL A 164 2.89 -6.81 -14.96
C VAL A 164 3.39 -6.80 -16.39
N LEU A 165 4.32 -7.69 -16.70
CA LEU A 165 4.67 -8.08 -18.07
C LEU A 165 4.09 -9.47 -18.33
N THR A 166 3.11 -9.54 -19.21
CA THR A 166 2.35 -10.78 -19.45
C THR A 166 3.19 -11.86 -20.08
N GLY A 167 3.25 -13.04 -19.45
CA GLY A 167 3.83 -14.25 -20.00
C GLY A 167 2.92 -14.94 -21.03
N HIS A 168 3.50 -15.77 -21.86
CA HIS A 168 2.77 -16.61 -22.80
C HIS A 168 2.28 -17.87 -22.11
N ASP A 169 0.95 -18.06 -22.04
CA ASP A 169 0.35 -19.26 -21.49
C ASP A 169 0.18 -20.33 -22.56
N PRO A 170 0.81 -21.51 -22.44
CA PRO A 170 0.68 -22.58 -23.43
C PRO A 170 -0.74 -23.17 -23.51
N PHE A 171 -1.58 -22.96 -22.47
CA PHE A 171 -2.96 -23.43 -22.43
C PHE A 171 -3.96 -22.37 -22.92
N GLY A 172 -3.50 -21.16 -23.26
CA GLY A 172 -4.35 -20.07 -23.75
C GLY A 172 -5.33 -19.50 -22.70
N ARG A 173 -5.09 -19.75 -21.40
CA ARG A 173 -5.93 -19.22 -20.31
C ARG A 173 -5.77 -17.72 -20.21
N PRO A 174 -6.85 -16.95 -20.08
CA PRO A 174 -6.76 -15.50 -19.92
C PRO A 174 -6.03 -15.14 -18.62
N LEU A 175 -5.17 -14.13 -18.69
CA LEU A 175 -4.65 -13.46 -17.50
C LEU A 175 -5.63 -12.37 -17.08
N LEU A 176 -5.92 -12.31 -15.80
CA LEU A 176 -6.79 -11.32 -15.16
C LEU A 176 -6.05 -10.65 -14.01
N VAL A 177 -6.06 -9.33 -13.95
CA VAL A 177 -5.65 -8.57 -12.77
C VAL A 177 -6.88 -7.96 -12.16
N GLN A 178 -7.13 -8.24 -10.90
CA GLN A 178 -8.32 -7.81 -10.17
C GLN A 178 -7.94 -6.91 -9.01
N THR A 179 -8.71 -5.85 -8.81
CA THR A 179 -8.75 -5.02 -7.60
C THR A 179 -10.17 -5.02 -7.04
N ASP A 180 -10.43 -4.28 -5.98
CA ASP A 180 -11.80 -4.10 -5.47
C ASP A 180 -12.70 -3.35 -6.48
N ASP A 181 -12.14 -2.42 -7.27
CA ASP A 181 -12.90 -1.58 -8.19
C ASP A 181 -13.05 -2.19 -9.58
N ALA A 182 -12.06 -2.94 -10.07
CA ALA A 182 -11.98 -3.30 -11.47
C ALA A 182 -11.39 -4.69 -11.73
N LEU A 183 -11.77 -5.26 -12.87
CA LEU A 183 -11.17 -6.43 -13.49
C LEU A 183 -10.48 -5.99 -14.79
N MET A 184 -9.20 -6.28 -14.93
CA MET A 184 -8.35 -5.92 -16.05
C MET A 184 -7.88 -7.17 -16.77
N ARG A 185 -8.13 -7.23 -18.09
CA ARG A 185 -7.67 -8.32 -18.97
C ARG A 185 -6.63 -7.79 -19.94
N PRO A 186 -5.34 -8.08 -19.72
CA PRO A 186 -4.29 -7.72 -20.65
C PRO A 186 -4.35 -8.55 -21.95
N LEU A 187 -3.93 -7.93 -23.04
CA LEU A 187 -3.89 -8.52 -24.38
C LEU A 187 -2.43 -8.53 -24.90
N GLY A 188 -1.51 -9.17 -24.16
CA GLY A 188 -0.08 -9.14 -24.47
C GLY A 188 0.54 -7.78 -24.12
N THR A 189 0.71 -7.47 -22.83
CA THR A 189 0.93 -6.10 -22.37
C THR A 189 1.98 -5.99 -21.29
N ARG A 190 2.56 -4.77 -21.17
CA ARG A 190 3.21 -4.28 -19.96
C ARG A 190 2.37 -3.12 -19.39
N PHE A 191 1.99 -3.24 -18.14
CA PHE A 191 1.11 -2.25 -17.51
C PHE A 191 1.33 -2.21 -15.99
N THR A 192 1.01 -1.07 -15.41
CA THR A 192 1.06 -0.83 -13.95
C THR A 192 -0.35 -0.69 -13.41
N VAL A 193 -0.62 -1.33 -12.28
CA VAL A 193 -1.88 -1.20 -11.54
C VAL A 193 -1.58 -0.76 -10.12
N ARG A 194 -2.26 0.26 -9.64
CA ARG A 194 -2.18 0.75 -8.27
C ARG A 194 -3.57 0.89 -7.67
N CYS A 195 -3.75 0.42 -6.42
CA CYS A 195 -4.99 0.60 -5.66
C CYS A 195 -4.71 0.75 -4.15
N GLY A 196 -5.66 1.28 -3.40
CA GLY A 196 -5.50 1.58 -1.98
C GLY A 196 -4.49 2.72 -1.73
N ASP A 197 -3.96 2.82 -0.51
CA ASP A 197 -2.90 3.75 -0.11
C ASP A 197 -3.18 5.21 -0.51
N GLY A 198 -4.39 5.69 -0.16
CA GLY A 198 -4.82 7.06 -0.46
C GLY A 198 -5.17 7.34 -1.92
N CYS A 199 -5.16 6.32 -2.77
CA CYS A 199 -5.59 6.43 -4.16
C CYS A 199 -7.12 6.23 -4.24
N PRO A 200 -7.91 7.20 -4.71
CA PRO A 200 -9.33 6.99 -4.91
C PRO A 200 -9.53 6.06 -6.12
N GLY A 201 -9.94 4.82 -5.86
CA GLY A 201 -10.13 3.82 -6.90
C GLY A 201 -8.84 3.14 -7.36
N THR A 202 -8.89 2.54 -8.52
CA THR A 202 -7.76 1.86 -9.16
C THR A 202 -7.16 2.70 -10.27
N LEU A 203 -5.84 2.89 -10.25
CA LEU A 203 -5.08 3.49 -11.35
C LEU A 203 -4.49 2.40 -12.23
N LEU A 204 -4.71 2.49 -13.53
CA LEU A 204 -4.15 1.64 -14.57
C LEU A 204 -3.33 2.48 -15.53
N SER A 205 -2.06 2.13 -15.75
CA SER A 205 -1.19 2.75 -16.76
C SER A 205 -0.66 1.69 -17.71
N VAL A 206 -0.83 1.86 -19.01
CA VAL A 206 -0.42 0.88 -20.03
C VAL A 206 0.84 1.38 -20.72
N SER A 207 1.98 0.68 -20.48
CA SER A 207 3.28 1.02 -21.11
C SER A 207 3.38 0.43 -22.51
N SER A 208 2.86 -0.80 -22.75
CA SER A 208 2.82 -1.42 -24.09
C SER A 208 1.62 -2.34 -24.23
N GLY A 209 1.09 -2.47 -25.46
CA GLY A 209 -0.08 -3.29 -25.76
C GLY A 209 -1.41 -2.62 -25.36
N ARG A 210 -2.38 -3.41 -24.91
CA ARG A 210 -3.73 -2.94 -24.56
C ARG A 210 -4.29 -3.74 -23.37
N VAL A 211 -5.09 -3.09 -22.53
CA VAL A 211 -5.78 -3.70 -21.40
C VAL A 211 -7.27 -3.41 -21.48
N ALA A 212 -8.10 -4.46 -21.52
CA ALA A 212 -9.53 -4.31 -21.36
C ALA A 212 -9.87 -4.22 -19.87
N ALA A 213 -10.36 -3.08 -19.43
CA ALA A 213 -10.77 -2.80 -18.05
C ALA A 213 -12.29 -2.81 -17.92
N THR A 214 -12.81 -3.52 -16.91
CA THR A 214 -14.23 -3.62 -16.59
C THR A 214 -14.42 -3.27 -15.12
N LEU A 215 -15.37 -2.39 -14.80
CA LEU A 215 -15.71 -2.05 -13.42
C LEU A 215 -16.41 -3.23 -12.74
N ARG A 216 -16.04 -3.52 -11.49
CA ARG A 216 -16.72 -4.55 -10.68
C ARG A 216 -18.02 -4.04 -10.06
N HIS A 217 -18.04 -2.75 -9.70
CA HIS A 217 -19.18 -2.06 -9.11
C HIS A 217 -19.58 -0.95 -10.08
N GLY A 218 -20.71 -1.13 -10.79
CA GLY A 218 -21.16 -0.18 -11.79
C GLY A 218 -21.20 -0.74 -13.20
N ARG A 219 -21.46 0.15 -14.17
CA ARG A 219 -21.52 -0.20 -15.60
C ARG A 219 -20.39 0.53 -16.32
N GLY A 220 -19.43 -0.20 -16.80
CA GLY A 220 -18.36 0.37 -17.62
C GLY A 220 -17.34 -0.67 -18.03
N GLN A 221 -17.05 -0.68 -19.33
CA GLN A 221 -15.93 -1.41 -19.88
C GLN A 221 -15.22 -0.50 -20.88
N ARG A 222 -13.89 -0.51 -20.86
CA ARG A 222 -13.08 0.27 -21.78
C ARG A 222 -11.77 -0.42 -22.07
N VAL A 223 -11.30 -0.30 -23.30
CA VAL A 223 -9.94 -0.70 -23.67
C VAL A 223 -9.04 0.52 -23.46
N ILE A 224 -7.93 0.30 -22.74
CA ILE A 224 -6.90 1.29 -22.47
C ILE A 224 -5.70 0.92 -23.31
N ASP A 225 -5.28 1.83 -24.17
CA ASP A 225 -4.19 1.64 -25.11
C ASP A 225 -2.84 2.05 -24.49
N SER A 226 -1.75 1.60 -25.12
CA SER A 226 -0.38 2.02 -24.78
C SER A 226 -0.26 3.54 -24.71
N GLY A 227 0.44 4.06 -23.70
CA GLY A 227 0.60 5.48 -23.43
C GLY A 227 -0.62 6.13 -22.77
N GLN A 228 -1.61 5.37 -22.35
CA GLN A 228 -2.76 5.89 -21.60
C GLN A 228 -2.72 5.48 -20.14
N ARG A 229 -3.29 6.35 -19.29
CA ARG A 229 -3.61 6.09 -17.90
C ARG A 229 -5.14 6.12 -17.75
N ALA A 230 -5.69 5.25 -16.92
CA ALA A 230 -7.09 5.27 -16.54
C ALA A 230 -7.25 5.25 -15.02
N ARG A 231 -8.20 6.02 -14.50
CA ARG A 231 -8.74 5.87 -13.16
C ARG A 231 -10.05 5.11 -13.26
N LEU A 232 -10.17 4.09 -12.44
CA LEU A 232 -11.28 3.14 -12.41
C LEU A 232 -11.86 3.19 -10.99
N ASP A 233 -13.06 3.72 -10.85
CA ASP A 233 -13.76 3.85 -9.57
C ASP A 233 -15.27 3.68 -9.74
N SER A 234 -16.03 3.86 -8.66
CA SER A 234 -17.50 3.75 -8.67
C SER A 234 -18.19 4.80 -9.58
N GLU A 235 -17.51 5.90 -9.91
CA GLU A 235 -18.03 6.95 -10.78
C GLU A 235 -17.83 6.63 -12.27
N GLY A 236 -16.86 5.77 -12.59
CA GLY A 236 -16.62 5.35 -13.97
C GLY A 236 -15.17 5.08 -14.34
N ILE A 237 -14.88 5.13 -15.63
CA ILE A 237 -13.54 4.98 -16.21
C ILE A 237 -13.13 6.30 -16.85
N VAL A 238 -12.20 7.02 -16.20
CA VAL A 238 -11.65 8.27 -16.71
C VAL A 238 -10.27 8.00 -17.29
N VAL A 239 -10.12 8.23 -18.61
CA VAL A 239 -8.85 8.02 -19.32
C VAL A 239 -8.15 9.36 -19.50
N SER A 240 -6.85 9.36 -19.24
CA SER A 240 -5.95 10.49 -19.46
C SER A 240 -4.63 10.01 -20.06
N GLN A 241 -3.83 10.91 -20.59
CA GLN A 241 -2.44 10.58 -20.91
C GLN A 241 -1.59 10.71 -19.66
N PRO A 242 -0.68 9.76 -19.36
CA PRO A 242 0.26 9.90 -18.27
C PRO A 242 1.20 11.07 -18.55
N ALA A 243 1.48 11.87 -17.54
CA ALA A 243 2.42 12.96 -17.68
C ALA A 243 3.88 12.47 -17.77
N VAL A 244 4.17 11.25 -17.25
CA VAL A 244 5.53 10.69 -17.12
C VAL A 244 5.46 9.16 -17.01
N GLN A 245 6.59 8.50 -17.15
CA GLN A 245 6.77 7.04 -16.98
C GLN A 245 6.35 6.57 -15.57
N ASP A 246 5.15 6.01 -15.49
CA ASP A 246 4.59 5.47 -14.24
C ASP A 246 5.29 4.19 -13.75
N ASP A 247 6.18 3.64 -14.55
CA ASP A 247 6.94 2.41 -14.28
C ASP A 247 8.42 2.66 -13.93
N ALA A 248 8.88 3.91 -13.85
CA ALA A 248 10.27 4.25 -13.54
C ALA A 248 10.73 3.73 -12.16
N TRP A 249 9.79 3.47 -11.25
CA TRP A 249 10.09 2.89 -9.95
C TRP A 249 10.67 1.47 -10.03
N ILE A 250 10.43 0.74 -11.13
CA ILE A 250 11.03 -0.58 -11.40
C ILE A 250 12.55 -0.46 -11.43
N ASP A 251 13.06 0.60 -12.04
CA ASP A 251 14.48 0.93 -12.15
C ASP A 251 15.01 1.72 -10.94
N GLY A 252 14.13 1.97 -9.93
CA GLY A 252 14.53 2.64 -8.71
C GLY A 252 14.42 4.15 -8.71
N PHE A 253 13.62 4.73 -9.59
CA PHE A 253 13.50 6.17 -9.71
C PHE A 253 12.05 6.65 -9.64
N VAL A 254 11.87 7.89 -9.18
CA VAL A 254 10.69 8.71 -9.48
C VAL A 254 11.11 9.77 -10.47
N ILE A 255 10.38 9.87 -11.58
CA ILE A 255 10.63 10.89 -12.61
C ILE A 255 9.55 11.97 -12.46
N ALA A 256 9.98 13.20 -12.28
CA ALA A 256 9.14 14.39 -12.26
C ALA A 256 9.37 15.22 -13.52
N GLN A 257 8.30 15.63 -14.20
CA GLN A 257 8.34 16.53 -15.36
C GLN A 257 7.33 17.66 -15.13
N ALA A 258 7.79 18.80 -14.67
CA ALA A 258 6.93 19.89 -14.23
C ALA A 258 5.85 19.42 -13.24
N THR A 259 6.15 18.39 -12.45
CA THR A 259 5.27 17.79 -11.44
C THR A 259 5.11 18.77 -10.29
N ARG A 260 3.92 18.85 -9.70
CA ARG A 260 3.70 19.67 -8.50
C ARG A 260 4.51 19.08 -7.33
N LEU A 261 5.01 19.96 -6.48
CA LEU A 261 5.83 19.54 -5.34
C LEU A 261 5.03 18.66 -4.36
N ASP A 262 3.76 18.99 -4.10
CA ASP A 262 2.89 18.16 -3.26
C ASP A 262 2.71 16.74 -3.83
N GLU A 263 2.49 16.59 -5.14
CA GLU A 263 2.38 15.30 -5.81
C GLU A 263 3.67 14.47 -5.72
N LEU A 264 4.84 15.12 -5.90
CA LEU A 264 6.13 14.45 -5.73
C LEU A 264 6.35 14.02 -4.27
N ILE A 265 6.04 14.88 -3.31
CA ILE A 265 6.17 14.61 -1.88
C ILE A 265 5.27 13.44 -1.46
N ASP A 266 4.04 13.36 -1.97
CA ASP A 266 3.13 12.25 -1.71
C ASP A 266 3.67 10.94 -2.30
N GLN A 267 4.23 10.96 -3.51
CA GLN A 267 4.90 9.79 -4.10
C GLN A 267 6.08 9.32 -3.25
N LEU A 268 6.98 10.22 -2.85
CA LEU A 268 8.14 9.90 -2.01
C LEU A 268 7.74 9.42 -0.62
N GLY A 269 6.63 9.92 -0.08
CA GLY A 269 6.07 9.52 1.21
C GLY A 269 5.74 8.03 1.28
N ARG A 270 5.42 7.39 0.16
CA ARG A 270 5.13 5.96 0.08
C ARG A 270 6.34 5.07 0.38
N TYR A 271 7.55 5.55 0.10
CA TYR A 271 8.80 4.78 0.23
C TYR A 271 9.51 4.94 1.56
N ARG A 272 8.88 5.62 2.52
CA ARG A 272 9.46 5.81 3.85
C ARG A 272 8.44 5.56 4.97
N PRO A 273 8.87 5.04 6.12
CA PRO A 273 7.99 4.98 7.29
C PRO A 273 7.75 6.39 7.84
N GLY A 274 6.51 6.65 8.29
CA GLY A 274 6.12 7.92 8.89
C GLY A 274 5.38 8.85 7.94
N ILE A 275 5.43 10.14 8.24
CA ILE A 275 4.66 11.18 7.56
C ILE A 275 5.62 12.12 6.85
N LEU A 276 5.44 12.27 5.55
CA LEU A 276 6.09 13.27 4.73
C LEU A 276 4.99 14.19 4.16
N ARG A 277 5.05 15.48 4.45
CA ARG A 277 4.02 16.45 4.03
C ARG A 277 4.63 17.63 3.30
N CYS A 278 3.83 18.23 2.42
CA CYS A 278 4.10 19.49 1.76
C CYS A 278 3.21 20.58 2.35
N ASP A 279 3.81 21.73 2.71
CA ASP A 279 3.05 22.91 3.11
C ASP A 279 2.27 23.46 1.90
N PRO A 280 0.97 23.77 2.03
CA PRO A 280 0.16 24.27 0.92
C PRO A 280 0.74 25.49 0.20
N ARG A 281 1.53 26.31 0.91
CA ARG A 281 2.17 27.53 0.35
C ARG A 281 3.22 27.22 -0.71
N VAL A 282 3.84 26.03 -0.69
CA VAL A 282 4.85 25.58 -1.66
C VAL A 282 4.38 24.42 -2.52
N ALA A 283 3.19 23.89 -2.29
CA ALA A 283 2.59 22.76 -2.98
C ALA A 283 2.62 22.91 -4.52
N GLY A 284 2.36 24.12 -5.01
CA GLY A 284 2.30 24.43 -6.45
C GLY A 284 3.63 24.59 -7.16
N LEU A 285 4.77 24.54 -6.46
CA LEU A 285 6.10 24.59 -7.09
C LEU A 285 6.25 23.43 -8.07
N ARG A 286 6.86 23.72 -9.23
CA ARG A 286 7.08 22.72 -10.28
C ARG A 286 8.48 22.14 -10.17
N VAL A 287 8.55 20.82 -10.22
CA VAL A 287 9.78 20.05 -10.06
C VAL A 287 10.03 19.24 -11.32
N THR A 288 11.27 19.25 -11.80
CA THR A 288 11.71 18.40 -12.91
C THR A 288 13.01 17.72 -12.52
N GLY A 289 13.08 16.40 -12.68
CA GLY A 289 14.26 15.63 -12.33
C GLY A 289 13.95 14.13 -12.19
N SER A 290 15.03 13.36 -12.02
CA SER A 290 14.97 11.93 -11.69
C SER A 290 15.50 11.73 -10.27
N TYR A 291 14.69 11.12 -9.42
CA TYR A 291 14.93 11.01 -7.98
C TYR A 291 15.11 9.52 -7.61
N PRO A 292 16.32 9.10 -7.15
CA PRO A 292 16.56 7.72 -6.77
C PRO A 292 15.82 7.37 -5.47
N LEU A 293 15.01 6.32 -5.48
CA LEU A 293 14.15 5.91 -4.37
C LEU A 293 14.89 5.29 -3.17
N ASP A 294 16.15 4.94 -3.35
CA ASP A 294 16.95 4.26 -2.32
C ASP A 294 17.44 5.22 -1.21
N ASP A 295 17.41 6.55 -1.45
CA ASP A 295 17.88 7.57 -0.50
C ASP A 295 16.94 8.78 -0.43
N ASN A 296 15.87 8.64 0.36
CA ASN A 296 14.90 9.72 0.57
C ASN A 296 15.51 10.99 1.19
N GLU A 297 16.53 10.87 2.06
CA GLU A 297 17.15 12.03 2.69
C GLU A 297 17.94 12.85 1.67
N ARG A 298 18.62 12.17 0.73
CA ARG A 298 19.31 12.83 -0.37
C ARG A 298 18.34 13.56 -1.29
N ILE A 299 17.16 12.97 -1.56
CA ILE A 299 16.13 13.64 -2.35
C ILE A 299 15.65 14.91 -1.66
N LEU A 300 15.35 14.84 -0.37
CA LEU A 300 14.93 16.02 0.40
C LEU A 300 16.01 17.13 0.40
N ALA A 301 17.28 16.77 0.55
CA ALA A 301 18.39 17.72 0.46
C ALA A 301 18.51 18.37 -0.93
N LEU A 302 18.30 17.60 -2.00
CA LEU A 302 18.27 18.11 -3.38
C LEU A 302 17.10 19.10 -3.58
N LEU A 303 15.91 18.78 -3.08
CA LEU A 303 14.76 19.68 -3.14
C LEU A 303 15.02 20.99 -2.37
N GLU A 304 15.63 20.89 -1.18
CA GLU A 304 15.98 22.07 -0.37
C GLU A 304 17.06 22.94 -1.04
N SER A 305 17.98 22.35 -1.79
CA SER A 305 19.02 23.11 -2.51
C SER A 305 18.51 23.76 -3.81
N SER A 306 17.52 23.13 -4.48
CA SER A 306 17.03 23.56 -5.80
C SER A 306 15.78 24.44 -5.77
N LEU A 307 15.04 24.44 -4.67
CA LEU A 307 13.78 25.16 -4.52
C LEU A 307 13.81 26.13 -3.33
N PRO A 308 12.94 27.13 -3.29
CA PRO A 308 12.79 28.04 -2.14
C PRO A 308 12.05 27.37 -0.96
N VAL A 309 12.49 26.18 -0.57
CA VAL A 309 11.90 25.38 0.51
C VAL A 309 12.93 25.04 1.58
N SER A 310 12.45 24.65 2.76
CA SER A 310 13.24 24.11 3.86
C SER A 310 12.60 22.85 4.41
N ILE A 311 13.40 21.92 4.89
CA ILE A 311 12.95 20.64 5.42
C ILE A 311 12.86 20.70 6.94
N GLN A 312 11.65 20.79 7.47
CA GLN A 312 11.39 20.78 8.91
C GLN A 312 11.18 19.33 9.40
N ARG A 313 12.05 18.90 10.32
CA ARG A 313 11.97 17.58 10.97
C ARG A 313 11.49 17.75 12.41
N ARG A 314 10.24 17.35 12.70
CA ARG A 314 9.75 17.30 14.08
C ARG A 314 10.25 16.04 14.81
N THR A 315 10.28 14.93 14.08
CA THR A 315 10.88 13.66 14.47
C THR A 315 11.47 13.00 13.23
N ARG A 316 12.19 11.88 13.38
CA ARG A 316 12.65 11.08 12.22
C ARG A 316 11.49 10.55 11.35
N TYR A 317 10.28 10.45 11.93
CA TYR A 317 9.07 9.95 11.24
C TYR A 317 8.11 11.06 10.80
N TRP A 318 8.35 12.33 11.18
CA TRP A 318 7.50 13.45 10.81
C TRP A 318 8.34 14.57 10.18
N VAL A 319 8.23 14.64 8.86
CA VAL A 319 8.95 15.61 8.03
C VAL A 319 7.95 16.46 7.24
N THR A 320 8.19 17.76 7.18
CA THR A 320 7.36 18.68 6.41
C THR A 320 8.25 19.55 5.54
N VAL A 321 7.94 19.65 4.25
CA VAL A 321 8.54 20.61 3.32
C VAL A 321 7.79 21.93 3.45
N VAL A 322 8.49 22.99 3.84
CA VAL A 322 7.90 24.33 4.11
C VAL A 322 8.58 25.40 3.28
N PRO A 323 8.00 26.60 3.12
CA PRO A 323 8.71 27.72 2.51
C PRO A 323 10.02 28.03 3.26
N ARG A 324 11.08 28.39 2.52
CA ARG A 324 12.30 28.92 3.13
C ARG A 324 12.01 30.27 3.78
N ALA A 325 12.44 30.45 5.02
CA ALA A 325 12.29 31.75 5.71
C ALA A 325 13.07 32.84 4.95
N GLY A 326 12.36 33.88 4.48
CA GLY A 326 12.97 35.00 3.77
C GLY A 326 12.97 34.89 2.24
N ALA A 327 12.22 33.94 1.67
CA ALA A 327 11.96 33.88 0.22
C ALA A 327 10.61 34.51 -0.13
#